data_4b1e5dda50486d77ac5a358604421a96
#
_entry.id   4b1e5dda50486d77ac5a358604421a96
#
_cell.length_a   1.000
_cell.length_b   1.000
_cell.length_c   1.000
_cell.angle_alpha   90.00
_cell.angle_beta   90.00
_cell.angle_gamma   90.00
#
_symmetry.space_group_name_H-M   'P 1'
#
loop_
_entity.id
_entity.type
_entity.pdbx_description
1 polymer ?
#
loop_
_entity_poly.entity_id
_entity_poly.type
_entity_poly.pdbx_seq_one_letter_code
_entity_poly.pdbx_strand_id
1 'polypeptide(L)'
;MKINVETLHVGTYDMNCYLAENTETHELVIVDPGAEADRIIEAVGDRSPVAVLITHGHFDHIGAADAVCGHYHILLYIHALDAPKLTDAQMNVSRQFEQNVVVHTVPQTVTDGDILTLGGMEIAVLHTPGHSRGGVCYILPEDQGMFCGDTLFDHGYGRYDFGDGNFSELKQSLRKLMNYRPKIVAWPGHGRSTFAGK
;
A
#
# COMPACT_ATOMS: atom_id res chain seq x y z
N MET A 1 18.62 -3.85 -12.13
CA MET A 1 18.11 -2.76 -11.26
C MET A 1 17.94 -3.30 -9.85
N LYS A 2 18.36 -2.57 -8.83
CA LYS A 2 18.19 -2.95 -7.42
C LYS A 2 17.23 -1.98 -6.75
N ILE A 3 16.25 -2.53 -6.03
CA ILE A 3 15.29 -1.73 -5.24
C ILE A 3 15.72 -1.78 -3.78
N ASN A 4 15.83 -0.61 -3.15
CA ASN A 4 16.02 -0.48 -1.71
C ASN A 4 14.67 -0.16 -1.07
N VAL A 5 14.26 -0.94 -0.06
CA VAL A 5 13.01 -0.72 0.66
C VAL A 5 13.30 -0.33 2.08
N GLU A 6 12.90 0.88 2.45
CA GLU A 6 12.94 1.42 3.80
C GLU A 6 11.54 1.36 4.40
N THR A 7 11.44 1.03 5.69
CA THR A 7 10.19 0.97 6.44
C THR A 7 10.15 2.08 7.48
N LEU A 8 9.07 2.84 7.48
CA LEU A 8 8.76 3.84 8.51
C LEU A 8 7.51 3.39 9.27
N HIS A 9 7.63 3.20 10.58
CA HIS A 9 6.47 2.95 11.42
C HIS A 9 5.79 4.28 11.75
N VAL A 10 4.54 4.47 11.34
CA VAL A 10 3.82 5.72 11.46
C VAL A 10 2.46 5.56 12.14
N GLY A 11 2.03 6.63 12.81
CA GLY A 11 0.75 6.70 13.49
C GLY A 11 0.63 5.81 14.72
N THR A 12 -0.55 5.87 15.35
CA THR A 12 -0.84 5.16 16.62
C THR A 12 -1.04 3.66 16.46
N TYR A 13 -1.22 3.20 15.22
CA TYR A 13 -1.43 1.78 14.88
C TYR A 13 -0.14 1.09 14.39
N ASP A 14 1.02 1.77 14.52
CA ASP A 14 2.32 1.26 14.11
C ASP A 14 2.31 0.71 12.66
N MET A 15 1.67 1.50 11.76
CA MET A 15 1.49 1.16 10.37
C MET A 15 2.81 1.34 9.60
N ASN A 16 3.08 0.42 8.69
CA ASN A 16 4.28 0.42 7.87
C ASN A 16 4.08 1.27 6.60
N CYS A 17 4.62 2.48 6.58
CA CYS A 17 4.85 3.24 5.36
C CYS A 17 6.17 2.80 4.73
N TYR A 18 6.19 2.54 3.43
CA TYR A 18 7.41 2.11 2.74
C TYR A 18 7.90 3.14 1.73
N LEU A 19 9.23 3.29 1.67
CA LEU A 19 9.93 4.03 0.63
C LEU A 19 10.68 3.01 -0.23
N ALA A 20 10.22 2.77 -1.46
CA ALA A 20 10.84 1.83 -2.39
C ALA A 20 11.61 2.60 -3.46
N GLU A 21 12.92 2.61 -3.34
CA GLU A 21 13.85 3.40 -4.13
C GLU A 21 14.53 2.56 -5.21
N ASN A 22 14.53 3.04 -6.44
CA ASN A 22 15.44 2.60 -7.48
C ASN A 22 16.84 3.19 -7.21
N THR A 23 17.78 2.34 -6.82
CA THR A 23 19.12 2.79 -6.38
C THR A 23 19.99 3.35 -7.52
N GLU A 24 19.56 3.23 -8.77
CA GLU A 24 20.29 3.76 -9.94
C GLU A 24 19.85 5.20 -10.26
N THR A 25 18.57 5.53 -10.04
CA THR A 25 18.00 6.85 -10.38
C THR A 25 17.71 7.72 -9.16
N HIS A 26 17.67 7.14 -7.96
CA HIS A 26 17.20 7.76 -6.71
C HIS A 26 15.73 8.21 -6.76
N GLU A 27 14.97 7.74 -7.75
CA GLU A 27 13.53 7.88 -7.79
C GLU A 27 12.88 6.82 -6.90
N LEU A 28 11.80 7.17 -6.20
CA LEU A 28 11.12 6.24 -5.32
C LEU A 28 9.60 6.36 -5.39
N VAL A 29 8.92 5.30 -5.01
CA VAL A 29 7.49 5.32 -4.70
C VAL A 29 7.30 5.25 -3.19
N ILE A 30 6.27 5.96 -2.69
CA ILE A 30 5.86 5.94 -1.28
C ILE A 30 4.62 5.05 -1.19
N VAL A 31 4.66 4.01 -0.35
CA VAL A 31 3.55 3.07 -0.19
C VAL A 31 2.89 3.29 1.16
N ASP A 32 1.58 3.46 1.14
CA ASP A 32 0.71 3.63 2.31
C ASP A 32 1.20 4.73 3.29
N PRO A 33 1.21 6.02 2.93
CA PRO A 33 1.52 7.11 3.84
C PRO A 33 0.37 7.33 4.83
N GLY A 34 0.31 6.52 5.88
CA GLY A 34 -0.84 6.45 6.79
C GLY A 34 -0.94 7.61 7.77
N ALA A 35 0.18 8.17 8.20
CA ALA A 35 0.25 9.27 9.15
C ALA A 35 1.61 9.99 9.11
N GLU A 36 1.77 11.07 9.90
CA GLU A 36 3.08 11.72 10.15
C GLU A 36 3.79 12.18 8.87
N ALA A 37 3.09 12.95 8.01
CA ALA A 37 3.60 13.41 6.72
C ALA A 37 5.00 14.06 6.81
N ASP A 38 5.24 14.92 7.80
CA ASP A 38 6.52 15.61 7.98
C ASP A 38 7.67 14.62 8.19
N ARG A 39 7.43 13.55 8.94
CA ARG A 39 8.41 12.50 9.18
C ARG A 39 8.68 11.65 7.92
N ILE A 40 7.66 11.41 7.10
CA ILE A 40 7.83 10.76 5.79
C ILE A 40 8.66 11.66 4.88
N ILE A 41 8.35 12.95 4.82
CA ILE A 41 9.08 13.94 4.01
C ILE A 41 10.55 14.04 4.46
N GLU A 42 10.81 14.09 5.76
CA GLU A 42 12.16 14.08 6.31
C GLU A 42 12.94 12.81 5.91
N ALA A 43 12.30 11.64 6.01
CA ALA A 43 12.90 10.37 5.63
C ALA A 43 13.19 10.26 4.13
N VAL A 44 12.35 10.84 3.28
CA VAL A 44 12.63 10.92 1.83
C VAL A 44 13.94 11.67 1.54
N GLY A 45 14.21 12.77 2.26
CA GLY A 45 15.44 13.54 2.10
C GLY A 45 15.62 14.09 0.68
N ASP A 46 16.81 13.91 0.11
CA ASP A 46 17.16 14.39 -1.23
C ASP A 46 16.70 13.47 -2.38
N ARG A 47 16.00 12.36 -2.06
CA ARG A 47 15.45 11.43 -3.06
C ARG A 47 14.27 12.05 -3.80
N SER A 48 13.90 11.48 -4.95
CA SER A 48 12.85 11.99 -5.83
C SER A 48 11.61 11.09 -5.82
N PRO A 49 10.60 11.36 -4.98
CA PRO A 49 9.35 10.63 -5.03
C PRO A 49 8.62 10.89 -6.35
N VAL A 50 8.09 9.82 -6.96
CA VAL A 50 7.37 9.91 -8.25
C VAL A 50 5.91 9.52 -8.16
N ALA A 51 5.51 8.79 -7.10
CA ALA A 51 4.12 8.40 -6.87
C ALA A 51 3.89 7.98 -5.42
N VAL A 52 2.61 8.05 -5.01
CA VAL A 52 2.06 7.36 -3.84
C VAL A 52 1.26 6.16 -4.32
N LEU A 53 1.53 4.98 -3.74
CA LEU A 53 0.78 3.75 -3.98
C LEU A 53 0.01 3.38 -2.71
N ILE A 54 -1.31 3.20 -2.83
CA ILE A 54 -2.17 2.79 -1.72
C ILE A 54 -2.60 1.34 -1.91
N THR A 55 -2.24 0.47 -0.95
CA THR A 55 -2.61 -0.95 -1.00
C THR A 55 -4.09 -1.16 -0.80
N HIS A 56 -4.73 -0.37 0.08
CA HIS A 56 -6.17 -0.34 0.31
C HIS A 56 -6.59 0.94 1.03
N GLY A 57 -7.88 1.26 1.00
CA GLY A 57 -8.39 2.56 1.43
C GLY A 57 -8.75 2.70 2.92
N HIS A 58 -8.22 1.92 3.86
CA HIS A 58 -8.44 2.17 5.28
C HIS A 58 -7.64 3.37 5.77
N PHE A 59 -8.19 4.06 6.76
CA PHE A 59 -7.76 5.40 7.18
C PHE A 59 -6.30 5.47 7.63
N ASP A 60 -5.80 4.43 8.27
CA ASP A 60 -4.45 4.32 8.78
C ASP A 60 -3.38 4.10 7.68
N HIS A 61 -3.81 3.79 6.45
CA HIS A 61 -2.95 3.70 5.26
C HIS A 61 -2.95 4.98 4.40
N ILE A 62 -3.92 5.88 4.60
CA ILE A 62 -4.14 7.02 3.70
C ILE A 62 -4.01 8.40 4.39
N GLY A 63 -3.89 8.45 5.72
CA GLY A 63 -4.07 9.68 6.49
C GLY A 63 -3.09 10.81 6.17
N ALA A 64 -1.90 10.52 5.67
CA ALA A 64 -0.91 11.52 5.24
C ALA A 64 -0.87 11.71 3.71
N ALA A 65 -1.69 11.01 2.94
CA ALA A 65 -1.61 10.98 1.48
C ALA A 65 -1.74 12.38 0.83
N ASP A 66 -2.69 13.22 1.27
CA ASP A 66 -2.86 14.57 0.75
C ASP A 66 -1.62 15.45 0.98
N ALA A 67 -1.06 15.40 2.18
CA ALA A 67 0.10 16.19 2.53
C ALA A 67 1.33 15.77 1.73
N VAL A 68 1.57 14.47 1.59
CA VAL A 68 2.69 13.91 0.83
C VAL A 68 2.54 14.20 -0.67
N CYS A 69 1.37 13.92 -1.25
CA CYS A 69 1.10 14.20 -2.66
C CYS A 69 1.21 15.70 -2.98
N GLY A 70 0.67 16.55 -2.08
CA GLY A 70 0.73 18.00 -2.24
C GLY A 70 2.15 18.56 -2.12
N HIS A 71 2.97 18.02 -1.22
CA HIS A 71 4.35 18.46 -1.03
C HIS A 71 5.23 18.18 -2.26
N TYR A 72 5.13 16.97 -2.83
CA TYR A 72 5.94 16.54 -3.96
C TYR A 72 5.29 16.77 -5.33
N HIS A 73 4.02 17.16 -5.39
CA HIS A 73 3.22 17.30 -6.62
C HIS A 73 3.17 16.00 -7.44
N ILE A 74 2.98 14.87 -6.75
CA ILE A 74 2.96 13.52 -7.34
C ILE A 74 1.55 12.92 -7.33
N LEU A 75 1.35 11.90 -8.18
CA LEU A 75 0.08 11.20 -8.31
C LEU A 75 -0.09 10.14 -7.21
N LEU A 76 -1.34 9.88 -6.85
CA LEU A 76 -1.76 8.81 -5.97
C LEU A 76 -2.44 7.71 -6.78
N TYR A 77 -2.07 6.47 -6.54
CA TYR A 77 -2.65 5.28 -7.17
C TYR A 77 -3.34 4.41 -6.12
N ILE A 78 -4.56 3.97 -6.44
CA ILE A 78 -5.37 3.06 -5.60
C ILE A 78 -6.25 2.21 -6.49
N HIS A 79 -6.63 1.01 -6.05
CA HIS A 79 -7.58 0.18 -6.79
C HIS A 79 -8.96 0.86 -6.92
N ALA A 80 -9.57 0.74 -8.10
CA ALA A 80 -10.85 1.40 -8.42
C ALA A 80 -11.97 1.14 -7.38
N LEU A 81 -12.03 -0.06 -6.80
CA LEU A 81 -13.03 -0.42 -5.79
C LEU A 81 -12.78 0.23 -4.41
N ASP A 82 -11.55 0.65 -4.12
CA ASP A 82 -11.21 1.32 -2.86
C ASP A 82 -11.09 2.86 -3.01
N ALA A 83 -11.03 3.39 -4.23
CA ALA A 83 -10.98 4.83 -4.48
C ALA A 83 -12.09 5.64 -3.76
N PRO A 84 -13.35 5.18 -3.66
CA PRO A 84 -14.39 5.90 -2.90
C PRO A 84 -14.09 6.06 -1.42
N LYS A 85 -13.27 5.19 -0.82
CA LYS A 85 -12.88 5.27 0.59
C LYS A 85 -12.04 6.50 0.92
N LEU A 86 -11.32 7.05 -0.07
CA LEU A 86 -10.51 8.25 0.14
C LEU A 86 -11.33 9.43 0.65
N THR A 87 -12.55 9.60 0.15
CA THR A 87 -13.40 10.74 0.48
C THR A 87 -14.52 10.44 1.48
N ASP A 88 -14.63 9.20 1.95
CA ASP A 88 -15.71 8.77 2.84
C ASP A 88 -15.16 8.13 4.12
N ALA A 89 -15.22 8.88 5.22
CA ALA A 89 -14.75 8.47 6.54
C ALA A 89 -15.53 7.27 7.14
N GLN A 90 -16.72 6.96 6.63
CA GLN A 90 -17.47 5.76 7.02
C GLN A 90 -16.92 4.55 6.27
N MET A 91 -16.65 4.71 4.97
CA MET A 91 -16.13 3.62 4.12
C MET A 91 -14.69 3.26 4.46
N ASN A 92 -13.84 4.26 4.80
CA ASN A 92 -12.45 4.01 5.22
C ASN A 92 -12.32 3.63 6.71
N VAL A 93 -13.42 3.41 7.37
CA VAL A 93 -13.61 3.00 8.76
C VAL A 93 -13.09 3.98 9.83
N SER A 94 -12.57 5.16 9.48
CA SER A 94 -12.05 6.14 10.46
C SER A 94 -13.08 6.56 11.49
N ARG A 95 -14.37 6.64 11.11
CA ARG A 95 -15.47 6.95 12.03
C ARG A 95 -15.63 5.96 13.17
N GLN A 96 -15.29 4.68 12.95
CA GLN A 96 -15.35 3.65 13.99
C GLN A 96 -14.25 3.84 15.06
N PHE A 97 -13.25 4.65 14.75
CA PHE A 97 -12.12 5.01 15.62
C PHE A 97 -12.19 6.47 16.08
N GLU A 98 -13.37 7.09 16.01
CA GLU A 98 -13.61 8.48 16.39
C GLU A 98 -12.74 9.49 15.61
N GLN A 99 -12.34 9.12 14.38
CA GLN A 99 -11.57 9.95 13.46
C GLN A 99 -12.41 10.33 12.25
N ASN A 100 -11.94 11.34 11.50
CA ASN A 100 -12.57 11.78 10.26
C ASN A 100 -11.49 12.00 9.20
N VAL A 101 -10.91 10.91 8.74
CA VAL A 101 -9.88 10.96 7.68
C VAL A 101 -10.58 11.07 6.32
N VAL A 102 -10.18 12.09 5.57
CA VAL A 102 -10.65 12.36 4.20
C VAL A 102 -9.45 12.79 3.38
N VAL A 103 -9.27 12.18 2.22
CA VAL A 103 -8.21 12.48 1.25
C VAL A 103 -8.87 13.12 0.02
N HIS A 104 -8.39 14.29 -0.36
CA HIS A 104 -8.92 15.09 -1.47
C HIS A 104 -8.13 14.93 -2.77
N THR A 105 -6.93 14.37 -2.70
CA THR A 105 -6.12 14.06 -3.88
C THR A 105 -6.91 13.13 -4.81
N VAL A 106 -7.10 13.56 -6.06
CA VAL A 106 -7.80 12.77 -7.08
C VAL A 106 -6.91 11.60 -7.50
N PRO A 107 -7.33 10.34 -7.27
CA PRO A 107 -6.47 9.21 -7.56
C PRO A 107 -6.46 8.83 -9.03
N GLN A 108 -5.35 8.23 -9.45
CA GLN A 108 -5.31 7.33 -10.60
C GLN A 108 -5.78 5.95 -10.12
N THR A 109 -6.77 5.38 -10.79
CA THR A 109 -7.28 4.06 -10.41
C THR A 109 -6.53 2.95 -11.14
N VAL A 110 -6.26 1.86 -10.40
CA VAL A 110 -5.65 0.63 -10.93
C VAL A 110 -6.59 -0.56 -10.82
N THR A 111 -6.29 -1.60 -11.57
CA THR A 111 -7.02 -2.88 -11.58
C THR A 111 -6.04 -4.06 -11.62
N ASP A 112 -6.57 -5.29 -11.44
CA ASP A 112 -5.75 -6.52 -11.48
C ASP A 112 -5.01 -6.67 -12.82
N GLY A 113 -3.71 -6.92 -12.76
CA GLY A 113 -2.85 -7.13 -13.91
C GLY A 113 -2.27 -5.86 -14.53
N ASP A 114 -2.61 -4.67 -14.03
CA ASP A 114 -1.96 -3.43 -14.47
C ASP A 114 -0.46 -3.45 -14.15
N ILE A 115 0.34 -2.79 -14.99
CA ILE A 115 1.76 -2.56 -14.77
C ILE A 115 1.99 -1.06 -14.76
N LEU A 116 2.48 -0.55 -13.64
CA LEU A 116 2.80 0.86 -13.44
C LEU A 116 4.30 1.08 -13.73
N THR A 117 4.62 1.96 -14.66
CA THR A 117 6.02 2.38 -14.91
C THR A 117 6.29 3.66 -14.12
N LEU A 118 6.96 3.54 -12.98
CA LEU A 118 7.22 4.62 -12.03
C LEU A 118 8.68 4.60 -11.58
N GLY A 119 9.39 5.70 -11.71
CA GLY A 119 10.82 5.80 -11.33
C GLY A 119 11.70 4.74 -12.00
N GLY A 120 11.41 4.40 -13.26
CA GLY A 120 12.10 3.34 -13.99
C GLY A 120 11.75 1.92 -13.51
N MET A 121 10.82 1.77 -12.56
CA MET A 121 10.34 0.49 -12.03
C MET A 121 9.04 0.07 -12.72
N GLU A 122 8.94 -1.16 -13.19
CA GLU A 122 7.69 -1.79 -13.62
C GLU A 122 7.05 -2.51 -12.43
N ILE A 123 6.05 -1.90 -11.81
CA ILE A 123 5.37 -2.40 -10.63
C ILE A 123 4.05 -3.04 -11.04
N ALA A 124 3.91 -4.35 -10.84
CA ALA A 124 2.69 -5.07 -11.18
C ALA A 124 1.64 -4.97 -10.06
N VAL A 125 0.38 -4.85 -10.45
CA VAL A 125 -0.78 -4.80 -9.54
C VAL A 125 -1.44 -6.18 -9.49
N LEU A 126 -1.51 -6.77 -8.30
CA LEU A 126 -2.20 -8.02 -8.05
C LEU A 126 -3.39 -7.77 -7.12
N HIS A 127 -4.62 -7.93 -7.61
CA HIS A 127 -5.82 -7.76 -6.80
C HIS A 127 -5.97 -8.90 -5.79
N THR A 128 -6.02 -8.53 -4.51
CA THR A 128 -6.12 -9.42 -3.35
C THR A 128 -7.24 -8.98 -2.41
N PRO A 129 -8.52 -9.08 -2.87
CA PRO A 129 -9.67 -8.64 -2.07
C PRO A 129 -9.88 -9.50 -0.83
N GLY A 130 -10.62 -8.94 0.14
CA GLY A 130 -11.13 -9.65 1.28
C GLY A 130 -10.88 -9.01 2.63
N HIS A 131 -9.75 -8.33 2.85
CA HIS A 131 -9.60 -7.35 3.93
C HIS A 131 -10.36 -6.07 3.57
N SER A 132 -10.20 -5.61 2.34
CA SER A 132 -11.06 -4.64 1.67
C SER A 132 -11.40 -5.12 0.25
N ARG A 133 -12.44 -4.56 -0.38
CA ARG A 133 -12.83 -4.96 -1.75
C ARG A 133 -11.78 -4.62 -2.81
N GLY A 134 -11.08 -3.51 -2.63
CA GLY A 134 -10.05 -3.03 -3.53
C GLY A 134 -8.62 -3.30 -3.04
N GLY A 135 -8.43 -4.21 -2.08
CA GLY A 135 -7.09 -4.56 -1.60
C GLY A 135 -6.21 -5.11 -2.72
N VAL A 136 -4.98 -4.59 -2.82
CA VAL A 136 -3.98 -5.03 -3.82
C VAL A 136 -2.64 -5.33 -3.18
N CYS A 137 -1.87 -6.19 -3.85
CA CYS A 137 -0.42 -6.26 -3.67
C CYS A 137 0.27 -5.55 -4.83
N TYR A 138 1.27 -4.72 -4.53
CA TYR A 138 2.17 -4.14 -5.51
C TYR A 138 3.45 -4.96 -5.57
N ILE A 139 3.74 -5.56 -6.72
CA ILE A 139 4.88 -6.46 -6.92
C ILE A 139 6.00 -5.68 -7.59
N LEU A 140 7.17 -5.66 -6.96
CA LEU A 140 8.36 -4.99 -7.47
C LEU A 140 8.97 -5.73 -8.66
N PRO A 141 9.71 -5.03 -9.54
CA PRO A 141 10.35 -5.63 -10.71
C PRO A 141 11.19 -6.86 -10.35
N GLU A 142 11.23 -7.84 -11.27
CA GLU A 142 12.04 -9.05 -11.13
C GLU A 142 11.73 -9.85 -9.85
N ASP A 143 10.49 -9.78 -9.36
CA ASP A 143 10.04 -10.43 -8.12
C ASP A 143 10.92 -10.10 -6.88
N GLN A 144 11.48 -8.89 -6.82
CA GLN A 144 12.31 -8.47 -5.67
C GLN A 144 11.51 -8.36 -4.36
N GLY A 145 10.19 -8.38 -4.42
CA GLY A 145 9.28 -8.40 -3.28
C GLY A 145 7.91 -7.84 -3.61
N MET A 146 7.00 -7.82 -2.65
CA MET A 146 5.67 -7.23 -2.79
C MET A 146 5.23 -6.48 -1.53
N PHE A 147 4.52 -5.37 -1.70
CA PHE A 147 3.77 -4.71 -0.64
C PHE A 147 2.37 -5.30 -0.62
N CYS A 148 2.01 -6.01 0.45
CA CYS A 148 0.76 -6.78 0.50
C CYS A 148 -0.33 -6.14 1.38
N GLY A 149 -0.09 -4.94 1.91
CA GLY A 149 -1.03 -4.27 2.82
C GLY A 149 -1.50 -5.22 3.91
N ASP A 150 -2.78 -5.22 4.19
CA ASP A 150 -3.38 -6.04 5.23
C ASP A 150 -3.93 -7.38 4.72
N THR A 151 -3.42 -7.88 3.61
CA THR A 151 -3.78 -9.21 3.10
C THR A 151 -3.06 -10.33 3.85
N LEU A 152 -1.73 -10.22 4.01
CA LEU A 152 -0.87 -11.26 4.61
C LEU A 152 0.08 -10.64 5.63
N PHE A 153 0.15 -11.25 6.83
CA PHE A 153 1.08 -10.89 7.90
C PHE A 153 2.05 -12.02 8.21
N ASP A 154 3.12 -11.74 8.98
CA ASP A 154 4.09 -12.76 9.42
C ASP A 154 3.39 -13.91 10.17
N HIS A 155 2.42 -13.59 11.02
CA HIS A 155 1.63 -14.57 11.75
C HIS A 155 0.13 -14.33 11.56
N GLY A 156 -0.38 -14.58 10.34
CA GLY A 156 -1.80 -14.47 10.07
C GLY A 156 -2.15 -13.65 8.82
N TYR A 157 -3.29 -13.02 8.89
CA TYR A 157 -3.88 -12.24 7.80
C TYR A 157 -4.75 -11.11 8.36
N GLY A 158 -5.07 -10.14 7.52
CA GLY A 158 -5.90 -9.01 7.88
C GLY A 158 -7.31 -9.42 8.29
N ARG A 159 -7.92 -8.62 9.13
CA ARG A 159 -9.32 -8.84 9.51
C ARG A 159 -10.24 -8.65 8.30
N TYR A 160 -11.42 -9.23 8.35
CA TYR A 160 -12.41 -9.25 7.26
C TYR A 160 -13.83 -8.86 7.73
N ASP A 161 -13.92 -8.44 8.97
CA ASP A 161 -15.17 -8.09 9.65
C ASP A 161 -15.41 -6.57 9.73
N PHE A 162 -14.63 -5.79 9.02
CA PHE A 162 -14.78 -4.35 8.84
C PHE A 162 -15.39 -4.00 7.48
N GLY A 163 -16.23 -2.96 7.46
CA GLY A 163 -16.66 -2.31 6.25
C GLY A 163 -17.15 -3.28 5.17
N ASP A 164 -16.39 -3.41 4.12
CA ASP A 164 -16.65 -4.27 2.96
C ASP A 164 -15.78 -5.55 2.92
N GLY A 165 -15.22 -5.94 4.07
CA GLY A 165 -14.42 -7.15 4.20
C GLY A 165 -15.19 -8.44 3.91
N ASN A 166 -14.50 -9.48 3.40
CA ASN A 166 -15.10 -10.76 2.99
C ASN A 166 -14.11 -11.91 3.19
N PHE A 167 -14.42 -12.82 4.11
CA PHE A 167 -13.52 -13.94 4.41
C PHE A 167 -13.33 -14.91 3.23
N SER A 168 -14.35 -15.14 2.41
CA SER A 168 -14.24 -16.05 1.27
C SER A 168 -13.26 -15.50 0.22
N GLU A 169 -13.31 -14.19 -0.04
CA GLU A 169 -12.37 -13.50 -0.93
C GLU A 169 -10.96 -13.47 -0.35
N LEU A 170 -10.82 -13.12 0.94
CA LEU A 170 -9.53 -13.13 1.63
C LEU A 170 -8.86 -14.50 1.56
N LYS A 171 -9.61 -15.57 1.78
CA LYS A 171 -9.11 -16.95 1.66
C LYS A 171 -8.61 -17.27 0.24
N GLN A 172 -9.27 -16.76 -0.80
CA GLN A 172 -8.83 -16.92 -2.18
C GLN A 172 -7.55 -16.12 -2.44
N SER A 173 -7.49 -14.87 -1.96
CA SER A 173 -6.31 -14.01 -2.04
C SER A 173 -5.10 -14.63 -1.34
N LEU A 174 -5.28 -15.15 -0.13
CA LEU A 174 -4.22 -15.88 0.58
C LEU A 174 -3.73 -17.10 -0.18
N ARG A 175 -4.64 -17.88 -0.80
CA ARG A 175 -4.24 -19.00 -1.65
C ARG A 175 -3.45 -18.55 -2.87
N LYS A 176 -3.84 -17.41 -3.50
CA LYS A 176 -3.11 -16.79 -4.61
C LYS A 176 -1.68 -16.44 -4.17
N LEU A 177 -1.51 -15.78 -3.02
CA LEU A 177 -0.20 -15.44 -2.45
C LEU A 177 0.62 -16.67 -2.05
N MET A 178 0.02 -17.67 -1.40
CA MET A 178 0.70 -18.92 -1.01
C MET A 178 1.18 -19.76 -2.21
N ASN A 179 0.54 -19.60 -3.37
CA ASN A 179 0.93 -20.27 -4.61
C ASN A 179 1.78 -19.40 -5.54
N TYR A 180 2.13 -18.20 -5.13
CA TYR A 180 2.98 -17.29 -5.90
C TYR A 180 4.34 -17.96 -6.21
N ARG A 181 4.89 -17.66 -7.36
CA ARG A 181 6.20 -18.17 -7.80
C ARG A 181 6.99 -17.05 -8.48
N PRO A 182 8.24 -16.85 -8.08
CA PRO A 182 9.01 -17.52 -7.02
C PRO A 182 8.54 -17.15 -5.62
N LYS A 183 9.15 -17.72 -4.58
CA LYS A 183 8.96 -17.24 -3.20
C LYS A 183 9.65 -15.90 -3.04
N ILE A 184 8.91 -14.88 -2.62
CA ILE A 184 9.41 -13.50 -2.49
C ILE A 184 9.08 -12.91 -1.13
N VAL A 185 9.81 -11.86 -0.74
CA VAL A 185 9.51 -11.08 0.46
C VAL A 185 8.16 -10.38 0.30
N ALA A 186 7.33 -10.44 1.34
CA ALA A 186 6.08 -9.70 1.43
C ALA A 186 6.18 -8.69 2.59
N TRP A 187 5.94 -7.42 2.29
CA TRP A 187 5.92 -6.32 3.24
C TRP A 187 4.46 -5.97 3.57
N PRO A 188 4.01 -6.27 4.80
CA PRO A 188 2.62 -6.04 5.21
C PRO A 188 2.39 -4.60 5.67
N GLY A 189 1.12 -4.21 5.83
CA GLY A 189 0.73 -2.94 6.43
C GLY A 189 1.12 -2.80 7.88
N HIS A 190 1.16 -3.91 8.63
CA HIS A 190 1.54 -3.92 10.05
C HIS A 190 2.51 -5.06 10.37
N GLY A 191 3.40 -4.79 11.35
CA GLY A 191 4.33 -5.78 11.85
C GLY A 191 5.50 -6.09 10.90
N ARG A 192 6.09 -7.27 11.06
CA ARG A 192 7.31 -7.64 10.32
C ARG A 192 7.01 -8.18 8.94
N SER A 193 8.00 -8.04 8.04
CA SER A 193 7.97 -8.70 6.73
C SER A 193 7.88 -10.22 6.84
N THR A 194 7.24 -10.84 5.86
CA THR A 194 7.08 -12.28 5.75
C THR A 194 7.41 -12.74 4.32
N PHE A 195 6.95 -13.91 3.92
CA PHE A 195 7.16 -14.43 2.58
C PHE A 195 5.84 -14.86 1.93
N ALA A 196 5.65 -14.49 0.68
CA ALA A 196 4.64 -15.05 -0.19
C ALA A 196 5.28 -16.11 -1.11
N GLY A 197 4.52 -17.15 -1.44
CA GLY A 197 4.97 -18.20 -2.37
C GLY A 197 5.64 -19.40 -1.71
N LYS A 198 6.09 -20.31 -2.58
CA LYS A 198 6.75 -21.57 -2.24
C LYS A 198 8.10 -21.67 -2.91
#